data_76bc7e7689823ad7773e526bfbe4a385
#
_entry.id   76bc7e7689823ad7773e526bfbe4a385
#
_cell.length_a   1.000
_cell.length_b   1.000
_cell.length_c   1.000
_cell.angle_alpha   90.00
_cell.angle_beta   90.00
_cell.angle_gamma   90.00
#
_symmetry.space_group_name_H-M   'P 1'
#
loop_
_entity.id
_entity.type
_entity.pdbx_description
1 polymer ?
#
loop_
_entity_poly.entity_id
_entity_poly.type
_entity_poly.pdbx_seq_one_letter_code
_entity_poly.pdbx_strand_id
1 'polypeptide(L)'
;MKSHRIVRLVITAVATALIIAFGTWAVAEEEKPTQPSEQIGVEGTYVRVATNEEVWVVLGYRIANESVGKNWILLDVGLTVMKGTKAQKITRDDIKLVTPDHKVVSLPTQEDYEKVRGELVPLVQRAAMVGDSINYFPASADDPCSIQFFAEQGGPRVMLAYDEVELSSNRACVGRVYFEVPGGIQYGLYNFDVKFENSIVKVPMEIMTEERAKEFTKE
;
A
#
# COMPACT_ATOMS: atom_id res chain seq x y z
N MET A 1 53.52 -12.66 65.22
CA MET A 1 53.46 -13.25 63.87
C MET A 1 52.22 -14.11 63.70
N LYS A 2 51.01 -13.53 63.66
CA LYS A 2 49.76 -14.28 63.41
C LYS A 2 48.65 -13.45 62.69
N SER A 3 49.01 -12.38 62.01
CA SER A 3 48.01 -11.47 61.41
C SER A 3 47.90 -11.49 59.86
N HIS A 4 48.78 -12.18 59.14
CA HIS A 4 48.82 -12.09 57.67
C HIS A 4 48.14 -13.28 56.92
N ARG A 5 47.63 -14.26 57.63
CA ARG A 5 46.99 -15.45 56.97
C ARG A 5 45.47 -15.31 56.75
N ILE A 6 44.82 -14.43 57.50
CA ILE A 6 43.33 -14.28 57.39
C ILE A 6 42.95 -13.35 56.22
N VAL A 7 43.79 -12.40 55.85
CA VAL A 7 43.47 -11.46 54.78
C VAL A 7 43.52 -12.10 53.36
N ARG A 8 44.30 -13.19 53.18
CA ARG A 8 44.39 -13.86 51.87
C ARG A 8 43.24 -14.79 51.55
N LEU A 9 42.48 -15.24 52.56
CA LEU A 9 41.37 -16.17 52.34
C LEU A 9 40.06 -15.47 52.01
N VAL A 10 39.90 -14.17 52.30
CA VAL A 10 38.69 -13.40 52.01
C VAL A 10 38.68 -12.84 50.57
N ILE A 11 39.86 -12.63 49.99
CA ILE A 11 39.97 -12.06 48.64
C ILE A 11 39.70 -13.12 47.55
N THR A 12 39.93 -14.41 47.83
CA THR A 12 39.66 -15.47 46.83
C THR A 12 38.18 -15.88 46.77
N ALA A 13 37.37 -15.60 47.78
CA ALA A 13 35.94 -15.96 47.81
C ALA A 13 35.08 -14.91 47.08
N VAL A 14 35.54 -13.65 46.91
CA VAL A 14 34.77 -12.59 46.21
C VAL A 14 34.98 -12.62 44.70
N ALA A 15 36.10 -13.18 44.22
CA ALA A 15 36.38 -13.27 42.78
C ALA A 15 35.60 -14.37 42.04
N THR A 16 35.12 -15.42 42.78
CA THR A 16 34.38 -16.56 42.17
C THR A 16 32.88 -16.31 42.08
N ALA A 17 32.32 -15.31 42.78
CA ALA A 17 30.88 -15.03 42.77
C ALA A 17 30.47 -14.05 41.62
N LEU A 18 31.42 -13.45 40.90
CA LEU A 18 31.14 -12.46 39.88
C LEU A 18 31.10 -13.01 38.44
N ILE A 19 31.33 -14.33 38.26
CA ILE A 19 31.37 -14.95 36.91
C ILE A 19 30.05 -15.67 36.57
N ILE A 20 29.09 -15.78 37.49
CA ILE A 20 27.83 -16.53 37.27
C ILE A 20 26.67 -15.58 36.87
N ALA A 21 26.85 -14.28 36.85
CA ALA A 21 25.79 -13.30 36.52
C ALA A 21 25.73 -12.87 35.04
N PHE A 22 26.61 -13.43 34.17
CA PHE A 22 26.48 -13.25 32.70
C PHE A 22 25.79 -14.46 32.06
N GLY A 23 24.69 -14.91 32.70
CA GLY A 23 23.80 -15.90 32.14
C GLY A 23 22.88 -15.27 31.09
N THR A 24 23.14 -15.63 29.87
CA THR A 24 22.18 -15.80 28.78
C THR A 24 21.05 -14.73 28.69
N TRP A 25 21.37 -13.58 28.19
CA TRP A 25 20.40 -12.85 27.42
C TRP A 25 20.32 -13.60 26.07
N ALA A 26 19.43 -14.60 25.99
CA ALA A 26 18.91 -15.07 24.74
C ALA A 26 18.16 -13.86 24.15
N VAL A 27 18.81 -13.17 23.24
CA VAL A 27 18.11 -12.30 22.30
C VAL A 27 17.16 -13.24 21.58
N ALA A 28 15.89 -13.22 21.98
CA ALA A 28 14.83 -13.75 21.14
C ALA A 28 14.96 -12.93 19.85
N GLU A 29 15.50 -13.54 18.82
CA GLU A 29 15.47 -13.06 17.47
C GLU A 29 13.96 -12.99 17.15
N GLU A 30 13.42 -11.78 17.18
CA GLU A 30 12.05 -11.51 16.79
C GLU A 30 11.98 -11.96 15.34
N GLU A 31 11.41 -13.15 15.07
CA GLU A 31 11.14 -13.62 13.73
C GLU A 31 10.32 -12.53 13.06
N LYS A 32 10.97 -11.73 12.20
CA LYS A 32 10.27 -10.81 11.31
C LYS A 32 9.23 -11.64 10.57
N PRO A 33 7.94 -11.27 10.66
CA PRO A 33 6.92 -12.00 9.93
C PRO A 33 7.36 -12.03 8.46
N THR A 34 7.55 -13.24 7.94
CA THR A 34 7.90 -13.46 6.54
C THR A 34 6.74 -12.91 5.71
N GLN A 35 6.94 -11.79 5.03
CA GLN A 35 5.91 -11.25 4.14
C GLN A 35 5.62 -12.30 3.07
N PRO A 36 4.35 -12.59 2.79
CA PRO A 36 3.97 -13.51 1.71
C PRO A 36 4.64 -13.08 0.40
N SER A 37 5.11 -14.04 -0.38
CA SER A 37 5.72 -13.77 -1.68
C SER A 37 4.70 -13.06 -2.58
N GLU A 38 5.04 -11.86 -3.04
CA GLU A 38 4.20 -11.05 -3.90
C GLU A 38 4.51 -11.35 -5.37
N GLN A 39 3.45 -11.55 -6.18
CA GLN A 39 3.55 -11.72 -7.62
C GLN A 39 2.94 -10.49 -8.30
N ILE A 40 3.71 -9.87 -9.20
CA ILE A 40 3.26 -8.71 -9.97
C ILE A 40 3.03 -9.11 -11.42
N GLY A 41 1.78 -9.04 -11.87
CA GLY A 41 1.36 -9.19 -13.26
C GLY A 41 1.23 -7.83 -13.96
N VAL A 42 1.45 -7.83 -15.27
CA VAL A 42 1.29 -6.65 -16.13
C VAL A 42 0.15 -6.93 -17.11
N GLU A 43 -0.95 -6.19 -16.97
CA GLU A 43 -2.14 -6.33 -17.79
C GLU A 43 -2.30 -5.10 -18.70
N GLY A 44 -1.42 -5.00 -19.69
CA GLY A 44 -1.31 -3.83 -20.56
C GLY A 44 -0.38 -2.74 -20.01
N THR A 45 -0.35 -1.59 -20.71
CA THR A 45 0.62 -0.53 -20.44
C THR A 45 0.46 0.09 -19.03
N TYR A 46 -0.78 0.29 -18.60
CA TYR A 46 -1.09 1.08 -17.39
C TYR A 46 -1.89 0.30 -16.34
N VAL A 47 -1.90 -1.03 -16.41
CA VAL A 47 -2.56 -1.88 -15.41
C VAL A 47 -1.55 -2.83 -14.79
N ARG A 48 -1.59 -2.94 -13.48
CA ARG A 48 -0.79 -3.88 -12.68
C ARG A 48 -1.72 -4.72 -11.82
N VAL A 49 -1.38 -5.98 -11.69
CA VAL A 49 -2.06 -6.91 -10.80
C VAL A 49 -1.04 -7.46 -9.81
N ALA A 50 -1.23 -7.18 -8.54
CA ALA A 50 -0.39 -7.72 -7.49
C ALA A 50 -1.18 -8.75 -6.68
N THR A 51 -0.59 -9.91 -6.47
CA THR A 51 -1.23 -10.99 -5.73
C THR A 51 -0.28 -11.63 -4.75
N ASN A 52 -0.81 -12.06 -3.61
CA ASN A 52 -0.13 -12.95 -2.68
C ASN A 52 -1.13 -13.99 -2.16
N GLU A 53 -0.79 -14.74 -1.12
CA GLU A 53 -1.67 -15.76 -0.53
C GLU A 53 -2.91 -15.17 0.17
N GLU A 54 -2.88 -13.88 0.52
CA GLU A 54 -3.93 -13.19 1.27
C GLU A 54 -4.87 -12.41 0.35
N VAL A 55 -4.32 -11.69 -0.64
CA VAL A 55 -5.05 -10.64 -1.35
C VAL A 55 -4.71 -10.56 -2.84
N TRP A 56 -5.59 -9.87 -3.57
CA TRP A 56 -5.48 -9.53 -4.97
C TRP A 56 -5.74 -8.03 -5.14
N VAL A 57 -4.78 -7.32 -5.70
CA VAL A 57 -4.82 -5.86 -5.93
C VAL A 57 -4.69 -5.59 -7.42
N VAL A 58 -5.61 -4.84 -7.99
CA VAL A 58 -5.55 -4.33 -9.37
C VAL A 58 -5.38 -2.83 -9.33
N LEU A 59 -4.44 -2.30 -10.11
CA LEU A 59 -4.13 -0.88 -10.17
C LEU A 59 -4.13 -0.39 -11.62
N GLY A 60 -5.02 0.55 -11.95
CA GLY A 60 -5.01 1.31 -13.20
C GLY A 60 -4.47 2.72 -12.97
N TYR A 61 -3.47 3.14 -13.76
CA TYR A 61 -2.77 4.41 -13.56
C TYR A 61 -2.57 5.26 -14.84
N ARG A 62 -3.36 5.02 -15.90
CA ARG A 62 -3.31 5.82 -17.14
C ARG A 62 -3.47 7.31 -16.88
N ILE A 63 -4.45 7.69 -16.07
CA ILE A 63 -4.74 9.09 -15.76
C ILE A 63 -3.59 9.75 -15.01
N ALA A 64 -2.94 9.03 -14.10
CA ALA A 64 -1.75 9.49 -13.42
C ALA A 64 -0.62 9.79 -14.41
N ASN A 65 -0.42 8.92 -15.41
CA ASN A 65 0.59 9.10 -16.46
C ASN A 65 0.29 10.33 -17.37
N GLU A 66 -0.98 10.65 -17.60
CA GLU A 66 -1.41 11.84 -18.36
C GLU A 66 -1.39 13.13 -17.52
N SER A 67 -1.10 13.04 -16.24
CA SER A 67 -1.20 14.16 -15.27
C SER A 67 0.15 14.69 -14.79
N VAL A 68 1.24 14.40 -15.50
CA VAL A 68 2.59 14.90 -15.16
C VAL A 68 2.60 16.43 -15.04
N GLY A 69 3.24 16.93 -13.98
CA GLY A 69 3.28 18.36 -13.65
C GLY A 69 2.07 18.89 -12.90
N LYS A 70 0.98 18.10 -12.76
CA LYS A 70 -0.16 18.44 -11.90
C LYS A 70 0.07 17.93 -10.49
N ASN A 71 -0.69 18.42 -9.52
CA ASN A 71 -0.53 18.01 -8.11
C ASN A 71 -1.34 16.77 -7.74
N TRP A 72 -2.34 16.37 -8.54
CA TRP A 72 -3.26 15.29 -8.16
C TRP A 72 -3.10 14.07 -9.05
N ILE A 73 -2.81 12.93 -8.40
CA ILE A 73 -2.88 11.58 -8.98
C ILE A 73 -4.28 11.02 -8.75
N LEU A 74 -4.90 10.50 -9.82
CA LEU A 74 -6.07 9.64 -9.77
C LEU A 74 -5.66 8.23 -10.18
N LEU A 75 -6.02 7.24 -9.36
CA LEU A 75 -5.80 5.83 -9.62
C LEU A 75 -7.13 5.08 -9.59
N ASP A 76 -7.32 4.18 -10.55
CA ASP A 76 -8.40 3.19 -10.50
C ASP A 76 -7.89 1.98 -9.71
N VAL A 77 -8.61 1.57 -8.67
CA VAL A 77 -8.17 0.53 -7.73
C VAL A 77 -9.20 -0.58 -7.64
N GLY A 78 -8.73 -1.80 -7.70
CA GLY A 78 -9.51 -2.99 -7.46
C GLY A 78 -8.92 -3.83 -6.32
N LEU A 79 -9.74 -4.26 -5.37
CA LEU A 79 -9.31 -5.05 -4.21
C LEU A 79 -10.23 -6.24 -3.98
N THR A 80 -9.64 -7.39 -3.68
CA THR A 80 -10.35 -8.56 -3.13
C THR A 80 -9.41 -9.37 -2.24
N VAL A 81 -9.95 -10.24 -1.40
CA VAL A 81 -9.14 -11.20 -0.64
C VAL A 81 -9.17 -12.57 -1.32
N MET A 82 -8.13 -13.36 -1.12
CA MET A 82 -8.01 -14.69 -1.68
C MET A 82 -9.00 -15.66 -1.02
N LYS A 83 -9.40 -16.69 -1.78
CA LYS A 83 -10.29 -17.73 -1.25
C LYS A 83 -9.66 -18.42 -0.04
N GLY A 84 -10.40 -18.47 1.05
CA GLY A 84 -9.93 -19.00 2.33
C GLY A 84 -9.41 -17.95 3.31
N THR A 85 -9.17 -16.73 2.84
CA THR A 85 -8.87 -15.58 3.70
C THR A 85 -10.15 -15.05 4.34
N LYS A 86 -10.07 -14.62 5.59
CA LYS A 86 -11.18 -13.96 6.27
C LYS A 86 -11.51 -12.62 5.62
N ALA A 87 -12.76 -12.20 5.74
CA ALA A 87 -13.14 -10.84 5.37
C ALA A 87 -12.33 -9.82 6.15
N GLN A 88 -11.87 -8.77 5.46
CA GLN A 88 -11.03 -7.71 6.04
C GLN A 88 -11.63 -6.34 5.75
N LYS A 89 -11.33 -5.38 6.61
CA LYS A 89 -11.69 -3.99 6.40
C LYS A 89 -10.45 -3.19 6.03
N ILE A 90 -10.58 -2.39 4.99
CA ILE A 90 -9.56 -1.46 4.52
C ILE A 90 -10.08 -0.04 4.70
N THR A 91 -9.26 0.81 5.28
CA THR A 91 -9.55 2.23 5.51
C THR A 91 -8.66 3.11 4.61
N ARG A 92 -8.92 4.42 4.60
CA ARG A 92 -8.03 5.38 3.93
C ARG A 92 -6.59 5.33 4.44
N ASP A 93 -6.41 5.06 5.73
CA ASP A 93 -5.07 5.03 6.35
C ASP A 93 -4.22 3.82 5.94
N ASP A 94 -4.86 2.77 5.43
CA ASP A 94 -4.19 1.57 4.95
C ASP A 94 -3.63 1.72 3.53
N ILE A 95 -3.97 2.82 2.84
CA ILE A 95 -3.57 3.08 1.45
C ILE A 95 -2.59 4.25 1.41
N LYS A 96 -1.43 4.03 0.79
CA LYS A 96 -0.35 5.02 0.66
C LYS A 96 0.18 5.03 -0.77
N LEU A 97 0.77 6.16 -1.14
CA LEU A 97 1.54 6.30 -2.37
C LEU A 97 2.97 6.68 -2.00
N VAL A 98 3.95 5.95 -2.53
CA VAL A 98 5.37 6.28 -2.39
C VAL A 98 5.84 6.88 -3.71
N THR A 99 6.35 8.10 -3.65
CA THR A 99 6.84 8.85 -4.82
C THR A 99 8.26 8.43 -5.21
N PRO A 100 8.77 8.81 -6.41
CA PRO A 100 10.14 8.48 -6.84
C PRO A 100 11.23 9.02 -5.91
N ASP A 101 10.97 10.11 -5.18
CA ASP A 101 11.86 10.68 -4.17
C ASP A 101 11.62 10.09 -2.76
N HIS A 102 10.95 8.92 -2.69
CA HIS A 102 10.68 8.15 -1.47
C HIS A 102 9.81 8.86 -0.42
N LYS A 103 9.05 9.87 -0.80
CA LYS A 103 8.05 10.46 0.09
C LYS A 103 6.82 9.58 0.14
N VAL A 104 6.26 9.43 1.34
CA VAL A 104 5.00 8.70 1.56
C VAL A 104 3.86 9.71 1.58
N VAL A 105 2.91 9.53 0.68
CA VAL A 105 1.71 10.36 0.56
C VAL A 105 0.51 9.54 1.00
N SER A 106 -0.27 10.09 1.91
CA SER A 106 -1.54 9.50 2.38
C SER A 106 -2.70 9.96 1.51
N LEU A 107 -3.79 9.22 1.52
CA LEU A 107 -5.06 9.71 0.99
C LEU A 107 -5.50 10.95 1.78
N PRO A 108 -6.09 11.97 1.11
CA PRO A 108 -6.64 13.14 1.80
C PRO A 108 -7.83 12.73 2.66
N THR A 109 -8.18 13.59 3.62
CA THR A 109 -9.46 13.48 4.31
C THR A 109 -10.62 13.81 3.36
N GLN A 110 -11.84 13.40 3.72
CA GLN A 110 -13.02 13.83 2.95
C GLN A 110 -13.15 15.37 2.90
N GLU A 111 -12.80 16.05 3.99
CA GLU A 111 -12.81 17.52 4.04
C GLU A 111 -11.81 18.14 3.07
N ASP A 112 -10.58 17.62 2.98
CA ASP A 112 -9.56 18.13 2.06
C ASP A 112 -9.93 17.82 0.60
N TYR A 113 -10.49 16.64 0.33
CA TYR A 113 -11.04 16.30 -0.99
C TYR A 113 -12.14 17.28 -1.41
N GLU A 114 -13.08 17.64 -0.52
CA GLU A 114 -14.16 18.57 -0.82
C GLU A 114 -13.65 19.97 -1.21
N LYS A 115 -12.56 20.44 -0.60
CA LYS A 115 -11.96 21.77 -0.93
C LYS A 115 -11.45 21.84 -2.37
N VAL A 116 -10.95 20.72 -2.89
CA VAL A 116 -10.30 20.62 -4.22
C VAL A 116 -11.15 19.88 -5.26
N ARG A 117 -12.32 19.40 -4.87
CA ARG A 117 -13.21 18.61 -5.74
C ARG A 117 -13.43 19.24 -7.12
N GLY A 118 -13.58 20.57 -7.19
CA GLY A 118 -13.74 21.27 -8.44
C GLY A 118 -12.55 21.13 -9.40
N GLU A 119 -11.35 20.99 -8.86
CA GLU A 119 -10.12 20.77 -9.62
C GLU A 119 -10.01 19.33 -10.11
N LEU A 120 -10.63 18.38 -9.39
CA LEU A 120 -10.61 16.96 -9.71
C LEU A 120 -11.65 16.54 -10.75
N VAL A 121 -12.71 17.33 -10.96
CA VAL A 121 -13.76 17.03 -11.96
C VAL A 121 -13.20 16.71 -13.35
N PRO A 122 -12.26 17.48 -13.94
CA PRO A 122 -11.69 17.15 -15.25
C PRO A 122 -10.95 15.79 -15.24
N LEU A 123 -10.26 15.43 -14.15
CA LEU A 123 -9.57 14.13 -14.01
C LEU A 123 -10.59 12.98 -13.98
N VAL A 124 -11.66 13.14 -13.20
CA VAL A 124 -12.75 12.15 -13.10
C VAL A 124 -13.43 11.94 -14.45
N GLN A 125 -13.74 13.03 -15.17
CA GLN A 125 -14.32 12.98 -16.51
C GLN A 125 -13.38 12.29 -17.50
N ARG A 126 -12.08 12.62 -17.46
CA ARG A 126 -11.07 12.00 -18.29
C ARG A 126 -10.97 10.48 -18.01
N ALA A 127 -10.93 10.09 -16.74
CA ALA A 127 -10.89 8.69 -16.34
C ALA A 127 -12.12 7.91 -16.84
N ALA A 128 -13.29 8.52 -16.82
CA ALA A 128 -14.51 7.89 -17.34
C ALA A 128 -14.47 7.67 -18.87
N MET A 129 -13.69 8.47 -19.60
CA MET A 129 -13.59 8.35 -21.06
C MET A 129 -12.48 7.43 -21.55
N VAL A 130 -11.34 7.41 -20.85
CA VAL A 130 -10.12 6.74 -21.34
C VAL A 130 -9.47 5.80 -20.31
N GLY A 131 -10.08 5.62 -19.14
CA GLY A 131 -9.59 4.70 -18.11
C GLY A 131 -9.47 3.28 -18.64
N ASP A 132 -8.45 2.57 -18.19
CA ASP A 132 -8.31 1.14 -18.49
C ASP A 132 -9.31 0.32 -17.69
N SER A 133 -9.70 -0.83 -18.24
CA SER A 133 -10.43 -1.81 -17.46
C SER A 133 -9.54 -2.34 -16.34
N ILE A 134 -10.07 -2.38 -15.12
CA ILE A 134 -9.41 -3.00 -13.96
C ILE A 134 -10.13 -4.29 -13.51
N ASN A 135 -10.90 -4.90 -14.40
CA ASN A 135 -11.67 -6.12 -14.11
C ASN A 135 -10.80 -7.39 -14.26
N TYR A 136 -9.68 -7.43 -13.57
CA TYR A 136 -8.74 -8.56 -13.56
C TYR A 136 -8.80 -9.28 -12.22
N PHE A 137 -9.99 -9.76 -11.84
CA PHE A 137 -10.21 -10.49 -10.60
C PHE A 137 -10.29 -12.00 -10.84
N PRO A 138 -10.04 -12.82 -9.78
CA PRO A 138 -10.30 -14.24 -9.87
C PRO A 138 -11.81 -14.49 -10.08
N ALA A 139 -12.14 -15.57 -10.79
CA ALA A 139 -13.53 -15.90 -11.14
C ALA A 139 -14.46 -16.09 -9.92
N SER A 140 -13.88 -16.29 -8.73
CA SER A 140 -14.63 -16.38 -7.46
C SER A 140 -15.11 -15.04 -6.92
N ALA A 141 -14.52 -13.94 -7.38
CA ALA A 141 -14.89 -12.59 -6.96
C ALA A 141 -15.87 -11.99 -8.00
N ASP A 142 -17.09 -12.49 -8.01
CA ASP A 142 -18.14 -12.15 -8.97
C ASP A 142 -19.20 -11.19 -8.41
N ASP A 143 -19.19 -10.93 -7.10
CA ASP A 143 -20.09 -9.96 -6.45
C ASP A 143 -19.49 -8.56 -6.52
N PRO A 144 -20.12 -7.59 -7.21
CA PRO A 144 -19.58 -6.24 -7.35
C PRO A 144 -19.64 -5.48 -6.03
N CYS A 145 -18.57 -4.77 -5.74
CA CYS A 145 -18.41 -3.92 -4.55
C CYS A 145 -17.77 -2.59 -4.95
N SER A 146 -18.05 -1.52 -4.21
CA SER A 146 -17.47 -0.20 -4.48
C SER A 146 -16.50 0.24 -3.38
N ILE A 147 -15.31 0.68 -3.79
CA ILE A 147 -14.40 1.46 -2.94
C ILE A 147 -14.83 2.91 -3.04
N GLN A 148 -15.32 3.49 -1.96
CA GLN A 148 -16.00 4.79 -1.97
C GLN A 148 -15.54 5.66 -0.80
N PHE A 149 -14.22 5.91 -0.76
CA PHE A 149 -13.62 6.75 0.29
C PHE A 149 -13.96 8.24 0.12
N PHE A 150 -14.43 8.64 -1.06
CA PHE A 150 -14.75 10.03 -1.39
C PHE A 150 -16.15 10.14 -1.98
N ALA A 151 -16.86 11.20 -1.59
CA ALA A 151 -18.16 11.55 -2.14
C ALA A 151 -18.01 12.19 -3.53
N GLU A 152 -17.82 11.37 -4.57
CA GLU A 152 -17.75 11.85 -5.95
C GLU A 152 -19.10 12.47 -6.35
N GLN A 153 -19.05 13.65 -6.98
CA GLN A 153 -20.20 14.27 -7.62
C GLN A 153 -19.98 14.32 -9.14
N GLY A 154 -21.05 14.14 -9.87
CA GLY A 154 -21.03 14.17 -11.34
C GLY A 154 -21.88 13.10 -11.99
N GLY A 155 -22.41 12.18 -11.18
CA GLY A 155 -23.40 11.20 -11.62
C GLY A 155 -24.82 11.59 -11.19
N PRO A 156 -25.84 10.86 -11.65
CA PRO A 156 -27.25 11.09 -11.30
C PRO A 156 -27.59 10.76 -9.84
N ARG A 157 -26.63 10.28 -9.06
CA ARG A 157 -26.80 9.91 -7.65
C ARG A 157 -25.72 10.59 -6.83
N VAL A 158 -26.12 11.11 -5.66
CA VAL A 158 -25.17 11.54 -4.62
C VAL A 158 -24.50 10.28 -4.07
N MET A 159 -23.20 10.16 -4.26
CA MET A 159 -22.42 9.07 -3.69
C MET A 159 -21.95 9.49 -2.30
N LEU A 160 -22.21 8.64 -1.31
CA LEU A 160 -21.75 8.86 0.05
C LEU A 160 -20.31 8.40 0.17
N ALA A 161 -19.49 9.13 0.92
CA ALA A 161 -18.17 8.65 1.32
C ALA A 161 -18.31 7.67 2.48
N TYR A 162 -17.49 6.62 2.46
CA TYR A 162 -17.35 5.65 3.54
C TYR A 162 -15.93 5.69 4.09
N ASP A 163 -15.79 5.46 5.38
CA ASP A 163 -14.46 5.45 6.00
C ASP A 163 -13.72 4.12 5.81
N GLU A 164 -14.47 3.06 5.49
CA GLU A 164 -13.95 1.71 5.31
C GLU A 164 -14.65 0.99 4.16
N VAL A 165 -13.96 0.00 3.57
CA VAL A 165 -14.53 -0.98 2.65
C VAL A 165 -14.29 -2.38 3.21
N GLU A 166 -15.33 -3.21 3.21
CA GLU A 166 -15.24 -4.62 3.62
C GLU A 166 -14.94 -5.49 2.40
N LEU A 167 -13.78 -6.16 2.42
CA LEU A 167 -13.34 -7.10 1.41
C LEU A 167 -13.70 -8.52 1.80
N SER A 168 -14.15 -9.31 0.84
CA SER A 168 -14.35 -10.75 0.97
C SER A 168 -14.00 -11.46 -0.33
N SER A 169 -13.75 -12.77 -0.30
CA SER A 169 -13.21 -13.52 -1.44
C SER A 169 -14.20 -13.69 -2.62
N ASN A 170 -15.47 -13.33 -2.42
CA ASN A 170 -16.47 -13.30 -3.47
C ASN A 170 -16.74 -11.90 -4.01
N ARG A 171 -16.14 -10.84 -3.44
CA ARG A 171 -16.37 -9.45 -3.84
C ARG A 171 -15.21 -8.89 -4.64
N ALA A 172 -15.51 -8.32 -5.81
CA ALA A 172 -14.60 -7.48 -6.58
C ALA A 172 -14.90 -6.01 -6.24
N CYS A 173 -14.16 -5.45 -5.26
CA CYS A 173 -14.34 -4.06 -4.84
C CYS A 173 -13.52 -3.13 -5.71
N VAL A 174 -14.16 -2.23 -6.45
CA VAL A 174 -13.52 -1.28 -7.37
C VAL A 174 -13.86 0.16 -7.00
N GLY A 175 -12.92 1.07 -7.26
CA GLY A 175 -13.16 2.50 -7.04
C GLY A 175 -11.96 3.34 -7.42
N ARG A 176 -12.01 4.62 -7.03
CA ARG A 176 -10.97 5.60 -7.30
C ARG A 176 -10.37 6.14 -6.03
N VAL A 177 -9.08 6.36 -6.08
CA VAL A 177 -8.35 7.04 -5.01
C VAL A 177 -7.56 8.22 -5.56
N TYR A 178 -7.37 9.22 -4.72
CA TYR A 178 -6.77 10.50 -5.08
C TYR A 178 -5.62 10.80 -4.13
N PHE A 179 -4.48 11.23 -4.68
CA PHE A 179 -3.33 11.64 -3.88
C PHE A 179 -2.88 13.02 -4.30
N GLU A 180 -2.66 13.90 -3.33
CA GLU A 180 -1.99 15.16 -3.57
C GLU A 180 -0.48 14.95 -3.49
N VAL A 181 0.22 15.13 -4.61
CA VAL A 181 1.68 14.95 -4.70
C VAL A 181 2.37 16.29 -4.51
N PRO A 182 3.03 16.53 -3.36
CA PRO A 182 3.71 17.78 -3.11
C PRO A 182 4.84 18.02 -4.14
N GLY A 183 4.78 19.13 -4.84
CA GLY A 183 5.73 19.48 -5.89
C GLY A 183 5.38 18.99 -7.30
N GLY A 184 4.21 18.34 -7.44
CA GLY A 184 3.67 17.86 -8.71
C GLY A 184 4.15 16.46 -9.09
N ILE A 185 3.38 15.84 -9.97
CA ILE A 185 3.64 14.50 -10.48
C ILE A 185 4.86 14.53 -11.40
N GLN A 186 5.83 13.69 -11.15
CA GLN A 186 7.08 13.55 -11.92
C GLN A 186 7.14 12.20 -12.62
N TYR A 187 7.96 12.12 -13.67
CA TYR A 187 8.31 10.83 -14.25
C TYR A 187 9.11 9.97 -13.27
N GLY A 188 8.90 8.68 -13.31
CA GLY A 188 9.63 7.72 -12.49
C GLY A 188 8.75 6.65 -11.87
N LEU A 189 9.37 5.85 -11.00
CA LEU A 189 8.74 4.73 -10.34
C LEU A 189 8.06 5.18 -9.05
N TYR A 190 6.77 4.93 -8.96
CA TYR A 190 5.96 5.05 -7.75
C TYR A 190 5.62 3.67 -7.22
N ASN A 191 5.28 3.57 -5.94
CA ASN A 191 4.63 2.38 -5.39
C ASN A 191 3.29 2.77 -4.77
N PHE A 192 2.28 2.01 -5.12
CA PHE A 192 0.96 2.06 -4.48
C PHE A 192 0.93 0.97 -3.42
N ASP A 193 0.94 1.37 -2.16
CA ASP A 193 1.02 0.47 -1.02
C ASP A 193 -0.36 0.32 -0.39
N VAL A 194 -0.80 -0.93 -0.19
CA VAL A 194 -2.02 -1.27 0.54
C VAL A 194 -1.68 -2.20 1.69
N LYS A 195 -2.03 -1.78 2.90
CA LYS A 195 -1.85 -2.58 4.11
C LYS A 195 -3.08 -3.45 4.34
N PHE A 196 -2.86 -4.74 4.50
CA PHE A 196 -3.85 -5.75 4.87
C PHE A 196 -3.57 -6.29 6.28
N GLU A 197 -4.37 -7.23 6.75
CA GLU A 197 -4.24 -7.80 8.10
C GLU A 197 -2.86 -8.44 8.33
N ASN A 198 -2.35 -9.21 7.35
CA ASN A 198 -1.09 -9.95 7.49
C ASN A 198 -0.01 -9.53 6.48
N SER A 199 -0.28 -8.59 5.58
CA SER A 199 0.66 -8.19 4.54
C SER A 199 0.54 -6.70 4.18
N ILE A 200 1.61 -6.19 3.54
CA ILE A 200 1.57 -4.91 2.82
C ILE A 200 1.91 -5.23 1.37
N VAL A 201 0.95 -5.03 0.48
CA VAL A 201 1.15 -5.20 -0.96
C VAL A 201 1.65 -3.90 -1.57
N LYS A 202 2.74 -3.98 -2.34
CA LYS A 202 3.38 -2.84 -3.00
C LYS A 202 3.27 -2.98 -4.51
N VAL A 203 2.40 -2.21 -5.12
CA VAL A 203 2.18 -2.26 -6.57
C VAL A 203 3.03 -1.19 -7.25
N PRO A 204 4.10 -1.57 -7.96
CA PRO A 204 4.91 -0.62 -8.69
C PRO A 204 4.16 -0.09 -9.91
N MET A 205 4.23 1.23 -10.12
CA MET A 205 3.72 1.89 -11.31
C MET A 205 4.74 2.91 -11.82
N GLU A 206 5.04 2.89 -13.10
CA GLU A 206 5.97 3.82 -13.72
C GLU A 206 5.19 4.93 -14.45
N ILE A 207 5.41 6.17 -14.03
CA ILE A 207 4.96 7.35 -14.78
C ILE A 207 5.98 7.60 -15.88
N MET A 208 5.61 7.31 -17.12
CA MET A 208 6.48 7.20 -18.29
C MET A 208 6.35 8.39 -19.23
N THR A 209 7.43 8.71 -19.94
CA THR A 209 7.33 9.58 -21.12
C THR A 209 6.54 8.90 -22.26
N GLU A 210 6.07 9.68 -23.22
CA GLU A 210 5.34 9.12 -24.37
C GLU A 210 6.18 8.13 -25.19
N GLU A 211 7.49 8.39 -25.30
CA GLU A 211 8.42 7.52 -26.02
C GLU A 211 8.50 6.17 -25.30
N ARG A 212 8.69 6.19 -24.00
CA ARG A 212 8.77 4.98 -23.16
C ARG A 212 7.47 4.18 -23.19
N ALA A 213 6.33 4.85 -23.13
CA ALA A 213 5.02 4.20 -23.20
C ALA A 213 4.78 3.50 -24.55
N LYS A 214 5.26 4.09 -25.68
CA LYS A 214 5.19 3.47 -27.00
C LYS A 214 6.08 2.23 -27.13
N GLU A 215 7.24 2.21 -26.50
CA GLU A 215 8.11 1.03 -26.44
C GLU A 215 7.45 -0.11 -25.67
N PHE A 216 6.86 0.20 -24.52
CA PHE A 216 6.19 -0.77 -23.65
C PHE A 216 5.00 -1.47 -24.33
N THR A 217 4.34 -0.80 -25.26
CA THR A 217 3.16 -1.35 -25.99
C THR A 217 3.58 -2.29 -27.13
N LYS A 218 4.88 -2.35 -27.48
CA LYS A 218 5.39 -3.17 -28.59
C LYS A 218 5.97 -4.51 -28.13
N GLU A 219 6.20 -4.68 -26.83
CA GLU A 219 6.62 -5.93 -26.19
C GLU A 219 5.41 -6.78 -25.82
#